data_b03589b0a339c72250ef83679b26e75d
#
_entry.id   b03589b0a339c72250ef83679b26e75d
#
_cell.length_a   1.000
_cell.length_b   1.000
_cell.length_c   1.000
_cell.angle_alpha   90.00
_cell.angle_beta   90.00
_cell.angle_gamma   90.00
#
_symmetry.space_group_name_H-M   'P 1'
#
loop_
_entity.id
_entity.type
_entity.pdbx_description
1 polymer ?
#
loop_
_entity_poly.entity_id
_entity_poly.type
_entity_poly.pdbx_seq_one_letter_code
_entity_poly.pdbx_strand_id
1 'polypeptide(L)'
;MGARGVASLAVLVVLVMLARSTVLAAPGADKTNNARLSKIGTAPEFTLTTQDNARLSLKDLRGKVVAVTFIYASCADTCPLLTAKLAGIQAKLGADFGPKVFFASVTVDPERDTPEVLKQYAQGHGANLAGWAFLTGTPAEIGDVERRYGVWAKKSPRGDVDHTFLTSLIDRDGVLRVQYLGVRFDPKEFLADLRSLLREGDAR
;
A
#
# COMPACT_ATOMS: atom_id res chain seq x y z
N MET A 1 8.24 -13.43 101.44
CA MET A 1 6.84 -13.79 101.33
C MET A 1 6.26 -12.84 100.26
N GLY A 2 6.20 -13.07 99.06
CA GLY A 2 5.56 -14.03 98.17
C GLY A 2 4.32 -13.39 97.56
N ALA A 3 4.37 -12.71 96.44
CA ALA A 3 3.18 -12.49 95.64
C ALA A 3 3.56 -12.53 94.14
N ARG A 4 3.03 -13.52 93.52
CA ARG A 4 3.20 -13.82 92.10
C ARG A 4 2.26 -12.93 91.29
N GLY A 5 2.81 -12.06 90.39
CA GLY A 5 2.06 -11.35 89.37
C GLY A 5 2.03 -12.14 88.06
N VAL A 6 0.84 -12.46 87.61
CA VAL A 6 0.61 -13.17 86.34
C VAL A 6 0.55 -12.13 85.23
N ALA A 7 1.54 -12.18 84.31
CA ALA A 7 1.53 -11.35 83.13
C ALA A 7 0.58 -11.96 82.09
N SER A 8 -0.46 -11.21 81.72
CA SER A 8 -1.39 -11.56 80.68
C SER A 8 -0.80 -11.20 79.29
N LEU A 9 -0.51 -12.18 78.50
CA LEU A 9 0.01 -12.01 77.13
C LEU A 9 -1.19 -11.78 76.22
N ALA A 10 -1.37 -10.51 75.84
CA ALA A 10 -2.35 -10.18 74.83
C ALA A 10 -1.79 -10.50 73.42
N VAL A 11 -2.29 -11.53 72.81
CA VAL A 11 -1.97 -11.88 71.42
C VAL A 11 -2.78 -10.99 70.49
N LEU A 12 -2.06 -10.00 69.90
CA LEU A 12 -2.65 -9.14 68.88
C LEU A 12 -2.65 -9.90 67.55
N VAL A 13 -3.80 -10.44 67.16
CA VAL A 13 -3.99 -11.04 65.81
C VAL A 13 -4.17 -9.90 64.81
N VAL A 14 -3.11 -9.58 64.08
CA VAL A 14 -3.18 -8.66 62.97
C VAL A 14 -3.74 -9.42 61.76
N LEU A 15 -5.03 -9.19 61.48
CA LEU A 15 -5.70 -9.72 60.27
C LEU A 15 -5.22 -8.89 59.09
N VAL A 16 -4.23 -9.40 58.35
CA VAL A 16 -3.80 -8.81 57.06
C VAL A 16 -4.86 -9.18 56.02
N MET A 17 -5.79 -8.26 55.77
CA MET A 17 -6.68 -8.34 54.63
C MET A 17 -5.84 -8.12 53.35
N LEU A 18 -5.46 -9.20 52.67
CA LEU A 18 -4.96 -9.19 51.29
C LEU A 18 -6.11 -8.77 50.38
N ALA A 19 -6.25 -7.49 50.12
CA ALA A 19 -7.08 -6.98 49.06
C ALA A 19 -6.49 -7.45 47.75
N ARG A 20 -7.04 -8.50 47.15
CA ARG A 20 -6.76 -8.89 45.79
C ARG A 20 -7.35 -7.81 44.88
N SER A 21 -6.53 -6.84 44.49
CA SER A 21 -6.87 -5.95 43.39
C SER A 21 -6.95 -6.77 42.11
N THR A 22 -8.17 -7.19 41.77
CA THR A 22 -8.43 -7.65 40.40
C THR A 22 -8.28 -6.45 39.48
N VAL A 23 -7.09 -6.32 38.88
CA VAL A 23 -6.90 -5.45 37.73
C VAL A 23 -7.81 -6.02 36.63
N LEU A 24 -8.99 -5.42 36.46
CA LEU A 24 -9.79 -5.62 35.26
C LEU A 24 -8.93 -5.11 34.12
N ALA A 25 -8.28 -6.02 33.39
CA ALA A 25 -7.69 -5.69 32.10
C ALA A 25 -8.82 -5.14 31.24
N ALA A 26 -8.79 -3.85 30.97
CA ALA A 26 -9.66 -3.27 29.96
C ALA A 26 -9.51 -4.11 28.68
N PRO A 27 -10.60 -4.51 28.01
CA PRO A 27 -10.50 -5.21 26.76
C PRO A 27 -9.70 -4.30 25.85
N GLY A 28 -8.52 -4.79 25.40
CA GLY A 28 -7.69 -4.12 24.44
C GLY A 28 -8.60 -3.70 23.30
N ALA A 29 -8.78 -2.41 23.12
CA ALA A 29 -9.47 -1.89 21.95
C ALA A 29 -8.72 -2.46 20.76
N ASP A 30 -9.28 -3.50 20.16
CA ASP A 30 -8.91 -3.95 18.83
C ASP A 30 -9.11 -2.74 17.93
N LYS A 31 -8.01 -2.05 17.68
CA LYS A 31 -7.95 -1.00 16.68
C LYS A 31 -7.97 -1.69 15.31
N THR A 32 -9.04 -2.40 15.04
CA THR A 32 -9.48 -2.60 13.67
C THR A 32 -9.83 -1.21 13.19
N ASN A 33 -8.82 -0.58 12.60
CA ASN A 33 -8.95 0.76 12.04
C ASN A 33 -9.89 0.65 10.83
N ASN A 34 -11.18 0.61 11.10
CA ASN A 34 -12.26 0.64 10.11
C ASN A 34 -12.54 2.10 9.70
N ALA A 35 -11.52 2.97 9.88
CA ALA A 35 -11.57 4.31 9.38
C ALA A 35 -11.61 4.24 7.86
N ARG A 36 -12.73 4.65 7.28
CA ARG A 36 -12.83 4.81 5.83
C ARG A 36 -11.74 5.76 5.37
N LEU A 37 -10.92 5.31 4.41
CA LEU A 37 -9.93 6.16 3.79
C LEU A 37 -10.64 7.35 3.14
N SER A 38 -10.10 8.55 3.31
CA SER A 38 -10.69 9.77 2.76
C SER A 38 -10.78 9.72 1.23
N LYS A 39 -11.79 10.37 0.67
CA LYS A 39 -11.88 10.60 -0.78
C LYS A 39 -11.08 11.84 -1.14
N ILE A 40 -10.07 11.70 -1.99
CA ILE A 40 -9.26 12.83 -2.46
C ILE A 40 -9.95 13.48 -3.67
N GLY A 41 -10.44 12.68 -4.61
CA GLY A 41 -11.11 13.16 -5.81
C GLY A 41 -11.27 12.07 -6.85
N THR A 42 -11.81 12.38 -8.01
CA THR A 42 -11.81 11.45 -9.14
C THR A 42 -10.40 11.19 -9.61
N ALA A 43 -10.01 9.91 -9.76
CA ALA A 43 -8.69 9.57 -10.27
C ALA A 43 -8.52 10.08 -11.71
N PRO A 44 -7.36 10.63 -12.07
CA PRO A 44 -7.09 11.05 -13.44
C PRO A 44 -7.15 9.85 -14.40
N GLU A 45 -7.97 9.96 -15.42
CA GLU A 45 -8.13 8.90 -16.43
C GLU A 45 -6.93 8.84 -17.37
N PHE A 46 -6.61 7.65 -17.83
CA PHE A 46 -5.62 7.42 -18.87
C PHE A 46 -6.07 6.31 -19.82
N THR A 47 -5.48 6.28 -21.01
CA THR A 47 -5.53 5.13 -21.92
C THR A 47 -4.14 4.98 -22.52
N LEU A 48 -3.42 3.92 -22.12
CA LEU A 48 -2.02 3.69 -22.45
C LEU A 48 -1.83 2.31 -23.08
N THR A 49 -0.64 2.05 -23.61
CA THR A 49 -0.26 0.79 -24.22
C THR A 49 0.40 -0.12 -23.18
N THR A 50 -0.07 -1.35 -23.05
CA THR A 50 0.50 -2.35 -22.15
C THR A 50 1.78 -2.97 -22.71
N GLN A 51 2.51 -3.72 -21.90
CA GLN A 51 3.66 -4.54 -22.28
C GLN A 51 3.31 -5.64 -23.32
N ASP A 52 2.03 -5.89 -23.57
CA ASP A 52 1.56 -6.84 -24.58
C ASP A 52 0.97 -6.14 -25.83
N ASN A 53 1.32 -4.87 -26.04
CA ASN A 53 0.83 -4.03 -27.14
C ASN A 53 -0.70 -3.84 -27.19
N ALA A 54 -1.41 -4.09 -26.08
CA ALA A 54 -2.84 -3.82 -25.97
C ALA A 54 -3.09 -2.42 -25.40
N ARG A 55 -4.25 -1.83 -25.70
CA ARG A 55 -4.67 -0.58 -25.05
C ARG A 55 -5.38 -0.91 -23.75
N LEU A 56 -5.03 -0.20 -22.67
CA LEU A 56 -5.67 -0.30 -21.36
C LEU A 56 -6.06 1.09 -20.87
N SER A 57 -7.32 1.24 -20.53
CA SER A 57 -7.84 2.46 -19.89
C SER A 57 -8.05 2.22 -18.39
N LEU A 58 -7.89 3.26 -17.56
CA LEU A 58 -8.29 3.18 -16.16
C LEU A 58 -9.77 2.82 -16.01
N LYS A 59 -10.62 3.20 -16.96
CA LYS A 59 -12.05 2.83 -16.99
C LYS A 59 -12.28 1.33 -17.10
N ASP A 60 -11.40 0.60 -17.80
CA ASP A 60 -11.48 -0.85 -17.97
C ASP A 60 -11.22 -1.59 -16.64
N LEU A 61 -10.65 -0.87 -15.65
CA LEU A 61 -10.35 -1.39 -14.32
C LEU A 61 -11.42 -1.04 -13.28
N ARG A 62 -12.56 -0.48 -13.68
CA ARG A 62 -13.68 -0.23 -12.78
C ARG A 62 -14.14 -1.53 -12.10
N GLY A 63 -14.55 -1.44 -10.86
CA GLY A 63 -14.85 -2.61 -10.03
C GLY A 63 -13.64 -3.22 -9.33
N LYS A 64 -12.41 -2.81 -9.68
CA LYS A 64 -11.18 -3.22 -9.02
C LYS A 64 -10.58 -2.08 -8.19
N VAL A 65 -9.86 -2.42 -7.15
CA VAL A 65 -8.96 -1.49 -6.47
C VAL A 65 -7.68 -1.44 -7.30
N VAL A 66 -7.25 -0.23 -7.68
CA VAL A 66 -6.10 -0.04 -8.57
C VAL A 66 -4.98 0.69 -7.84
N ALA A 67 -3.75 0.16 -7.94
CA ALA A 67 -2.54 0.87 -7.55
C ALA A 67 -1.82 1.38 -8.80
N VAL A 68 -1.70 2.69 -8.95
CA VAL A 68 -0.95 3.33 -10.05
C VAL A 68 0.39 3.80 -9.50
N THR A 69 1.48 3.41 -10.14
CA THR A 69 2.85 3.82 -9.80
C THR A 69 3.64 4.24 -11.04
N PHE A 70 4.74 4.96 -10.84
CA PHE A 70 5.57 5.48 -11.92
C PHE A 70 6.97 4.91 -11.81
N ILE A 71 7.50 4.38 -12.92
CA ILE A 71 8.80 3.70 -13.00
C ILE A 71 9.50 4.02 -14.32
N TYR A 72 10.75 3.58 -14.48
CA TYR A 72 11.35 3.37 -15.80
C TYR A 72 12.28 2.14 -15.75
N ALA A 73 12.36 1.41 -16.85
CA ALA A 73 12.98 0.08 -16.87
C ALA A 73 14.50 0.10 -16.67
N SER A 74 15.17 1.18 -17.12
CA SER A 74 16.62 1.33 -16.97
C SER A 74 17.07 1.92 -15.64
N CYS A 75 16.16 2.12 -14.67
CA CYS A 75 16.49 2.54 -13.32
C CYS A 75 17.26 1.42 -12.59
N ALA A 76 18.47 1.70 -12.14
CA ALA A 76 19.33 0.70 -11.52
C ALA A 76 19.08 0.48 -10.02
N ASP A 77 18.33 1.35 -9.35
CA ASP A 77 18.24 1.36 -7.87
C ASP A 77 16.81 1.36 -7.37
N THR A 78 16.11 2.47 -7.47
CA THR A 78 14.84 2.69 -6.74
C THR A 78 13.64 1.96 -7.36
N CYS A 79 13.52 1.92 -8.70
CA CYS A 79 12.41 1.24 -9.37
C CYS A 79 12.39 -0.28 -9.14
N PRO A 80 13.54 -1.00 -9.20
CA PRO A 80 13.58 -2.41 -8.81
C PRO A 80 13.12 -2.67 -7.38
N LEU A 81 13.53 -1.83 -6.43
CA LEU A 81 13.12 -1.94 -5.03
C LEU A 81 11.60 -1.75 -4.85
N LEU A 82 11.03 -0.75 -5.53
CA LEU A 82 9.58 -0.51 -5.52
C LEU A 82 8.83 -1.70 -6.13
N THR A 83 9.28 -2.18 -7.29
CA THR A 83 8.65 -3.31 -7.99
C THR A 83 8.73 -4.60 -7.16
N ALA A 84 9.88 -4.90 -6.55
CA ALA A 84 10.01 -6.05 -5.65
C ALA A 84 9.09 -5.94 -4.41
N LYS A 85 8.95 -4.73 -3.84
CA LYS A 85 8.01 -4.49 -2.75
C LYS A 85 6.57 -4.77 -3.16
N LEU A 86 6.15 -4.28 -4.33
CA LEU A 86 4.81 -4.52 -4.87
C LEU A 86 4.59 -6.00 -5.22
N ALA A 87 5.60 -6.71 -5.74
CA ALA A 87 5.55 -8.15 -5.97
C ALA A 87 5.34 -8.93 -4.66
N GLY A 88 5.97 -8.50 -3.56
CA GLY A 88 5.71 -9.05 -2.23
C GLY A 88 4.29 -8.79 -1.71
N ILE A 89 3.69 -7.65 -2.05
CA ILE A 89 2.30 -7.32 -1.72
C ILE A 89 1.33 -8.13 -2.59
N GLN A 90 1.60 -8.23 -3.88
CA GLN A 90 0.88 -9.09 -4.83
C GLN A 90 0.72 -10.53 -4.30
N ALA A 91 1.82 -11.12 -3.82
CA ALA A 91 1.81 -12.48 -3.26
C ALA A 91 0.90 -12.59 -2.03
N LYS A 92 0.81 -11.55 -1.19
CA LYS A 92 -0.03 -11.51 0.01
C LYS A 92 -1.52 -11.26 -0.29
N LEU A 93 -1.85 -10.76 -1.47
CA LEU A 93 -3.24 -10.60 -1.94
C LEU A 93 -3.82 -11.93 -2.43
N GLY A 94 -2.99 -12.89 -2.84
CA GLY A 94 -3.42 -14.21 -3.27
C GLY A 94 -4.46 -14.17 -4.37
N ALA A 95 -5.62 -14.81 -4.18
CA ALA A 95 -6.69 -14.90 -5.16
C ALA A 95 -7.40 -13.55 -5.46
N ASP A 96 -7.24 -12.54 -4.63
CA ASP A 96 -7.81 -11.22 -4.91
C ASP A 96 -7.00 -10.45 -5.95
N PHE A 97 -5.71 -10.82 -6.16
CA PHE A 97 -4.85 -10.17 -7.14
C PHE A 97 -5.24 -10.56 -8.57
N GLY A 98 -5.48 -9.58 -9.41
CA GLY A 98 -6.01 -9.71 -10.76
C GLY A 98 -7.53 -9.54 -10.82
N PRO A 99 -8.32 -10.37 -10.16
CA PRO A 99 -9.78 -10.22 -10.16
C PRO A 99 -10.28 -8.96 -9.46
N LYS A 100 -9.74 -8.62 -8.27
CA LYS A 100 -10.22 -7.52 -7.43
C LYS A 100 -9.22 -6.40 -7.21
N VAL A 101 -7.91 -6.69 -7.30
CA VAL A 101 -6.82 -5.70 -7.17
C VAL A 101 -5.97 -5.74 -8.43
N PHE A 102 -5.67 -4.58 -8.97
CA PHE A 102 -4.85 -4.45 -10.17
C PHE A 102 -3.74 -3.42 -9.95
N PHE A 103 -2.53 -3.72 -10.43
CA PHE A 103 -1.42 -2.78 -10.42
C PHE A 103 -1.16 -2.25 -11.83
N ALA A 104 -0.89 -0.96 -11.92
CA ALA A 104 -0.55 -0.26 -13.16
C ALA A 104 0.75 0.51 -12.96
N SER A 105 1.84 0.04 -13.55
CA SER A 105 3.12 0.73 -13.53
C SER A 105 3.29 1.51 -14.83
N VAL A 106 3.25 2.84 -14.74
CA VAL A 106 3.37 3.75 -15.89
C VAL A 106 4.84 4.14 -16.04
N THR A 107 5.40 4.02 -17.25
CA THR A 107 6.76 4.50 -17.50
C THR A 107 6.82 6.02 -17.49
N VAL A 108 7.96 6.57 -17.03
CA VAL A 108 8.33 7.98 -17.18
C VAL A 108 9.40 8.19 -18.29
N ASP A 109 9.76 7.12 -19.01
CA ASP A 109 10.74 7.15 -20.11
C ASP A 109 10.23 6.40 -21.35
N PRO A 110 9.13 6.87 -21.94
CA PRO A 110 8.47 6.16 -23.05
C PRO A 110 9.32 6.03 -24.31
N GLU A 111 10.38 6.84 -24.45
CA GLU A 111 11.29 6.74 -25.58
C GLU A 111 12.15 5.47 -25.55
N ARG A 112 12.49 4.97 -24.36
CA ARG A 112 13.29 3.75 -24.17
C ARG A 112 12.44 2.55 -23.75
N ASP A 113 11.37 2.80 -23.04
CA ASP A 113 10.53 1.76 -22.46
C ASP A 113 9.43 1.32 -23.45
N THR A 114 9.86 0.56 -24.47
CA THR A 114 8.91 -0.09 -25.39
C THR A 114 8.11 -1.18 -24.67
N PRO A 115 6.99 -1.65 -25.20
CA PRO A 115 6.26 -2.78 -24.64
C PRO A 115 7.14 -3.99 -24.35
N GLU A 116 8.07 -4.33 -25.24
CA GLU A 116 8.98 -5.47 -25.11
C GLU A 116 9.95 -5.27 -23.94
N VAL A 117 10.50 -4.06 -23.77
CA VAL A 117 11.38 -3.68 -22.64
C VAL A 117 10.61 -3.80 -21.33
N LEU A 118 9.40 -3.25 -21.28
CA LEU A 118 8.56 -3.33 -20.09
C LEU A 118 8.14 -4.76 -19.75
N LYS A 119 7.90 -5.61 -20.76
CA LYS A 119 7.60 -7.03 -20.56
C LYS A 119 8.80 -7.76 -19.93
N GLN A 120 10.01 -7.53 -20.43
CA GLN A 120 11.23 -8.12 -19.88
C GLN A 120 11.46 -7.63 -18.44
N TYR A 121 11.27 -6.34 -18.18
CA TYR A 121 11.36 -5.76 -16.85
C TYR A 121 10.37 -6.44 -15.88
N ALA A 122 9.11 -6.56 -16.27
CA ALA A 122 8.06 -7.20 -15.47
C ALA A 122 8.42 -8.65 -15.09
N GLN A 123 8.88 -9.42 -16.08
CA GLN A 123 9.28 -10.82 -15.90
C GLN A 123 10.49 -10.93 -14.97
N GLY A 124 11.49 -10.08 -15.13
CA GLY A 124 12.70 -10.03 -14.29
C GLY A 124 12.44 -9.67 -12.83
N HIS A 125 11.29 -9.04 -12.53
CA HIS A 125 10.94 -8.58 -11.18
C HIS A 125 9.76 -9.34 -10.56
N GLY A 126 9.33 -10.46 -11.14
CA GLY A 126 8.31 -11.34 -10.55
C GLY A 126 6.88 -10.78 -10.57
N ALA A 127 6.59 -9.88 -11.52
CA ALA A 127 5.26 -9.35 -11.69
C ALA A 127 4.31 -10.40 -12.30
N ASN A 128 3.16 -10.61 -11.69
CA ASN A 128 2.10 -11.45 -12.24
C ASN A 128 1.21 -10.61 -13.18
N LEU A 129 1.41 -10.77 -14.48
CA LEU A 129 0.72 -9.98 -15.51
C LEU A 129 -0.79 -10.24 -15.59
N ALA A 130 -1.33 -11.23 -14.89
CA ALA A 130 -2.79 -11.41 -14.75
C ALA A 130 -3.46 -10.28 -13.96
N GLY A 131 -2.70 -9.56 -13.12
CA GLY A 131 -3.18 -8.44 -12.31
C GLY A 131 -2.25 -7.22 -12.33
N TRP A 132 -1.24 -7.20 -13.20
CA TRP A 132 -0.29 -6.11 -13.27
C TRP A 132 0.03 -5.74 -14.72
N ALA A 133 -0.22 -4.50 -15.10
CA ALA A 133 0.18 -3.96 -16.38
C ALA A 133 1.34 -2.97 -16.23
N PHE A 134 2.27 -3.03 -17.16
CA PHE A 134 3.34 -2.07 -17.35
C PHE A 134 3.02 -1.24 -18.59
N LEU A 135 2.89 0.05 -18.42
CA LEU A 135 2.21 0.92 -19.37
C LEU A 135 3.20 1.92 -19.97
N THR A 136 3.12 2.05 -21.29
CA THR A 136 3.84 3.06 -22.07
C THR A 136 2.89 3.77 -23.02
N GLY A 137 3.39 4.74 -23.75
CA GLY A 137 2.63 5.51 -24.73
C GLY A 137 3.53 6.48 -25.47
N THR A 138 2.95 7.41 -26.20
CA THR A 138 3.72 8.54 -26.74
C THR A 138 4.22 9.43 -25.60
N PRO A 139 5.32 10.18 -25.79
CA PRO A 139 5.79 11.15 -24.81
C PRO A 139 4.70 12.15 -24.37
N ALA A 140 3.80 12.53 -25.29
CA ALA A 140 2.68 13.41 -24.98
C ALA A 140 1.63 12.76 -24.07
N GLU A 141 1.28 11.48 -24.32
CA GLU A 141 0.35 10.71 -23.47
C GLU A 141 0.92 10.55 -22.07
N ILE A 142 2.19 10.16 -21.94
CA ILE A 142 2.86 9.97 -20.66
C ILE A 142 2.96 11.29 -19.89
N GLY A 143 3.43 12.36 -20.53
CA GLY A 143 3.52 13.67 -19.88
C GLY A 143 2.17 14.24 -19.44
N ASP A 144 1.07 13.89 -20.13
CA ASP A 144 -0.28 14.25 -19.69
C ASP A 144 -0.69 13.48 -18.42
N VAL A 145 -0.40 12.18 -18.37
CA VAL A 145 -0.69 11.36 -17.18
C VAL A 145 0.14 11.83 -15.99
N GLU A 146 1.46 12.01 -16.17
CA GLU A 146 2.37 12.52 -15.13
C GLU A 146 1.82 13.82 -14.51
N ARG A 147 1.51 14.80 -15.34
CA ARG A 147 1.00 16.11 -14.90
C ARG A 147 -0.28 15.97 -14.10
N ARG A 148 -1.23 15.15 -14.56
CA ARG A 148 -2.53 14.96 -13.88
C ARG A 148 -2.43 14.19 -12.57
N TYR A 149 -1.45 13.29 -12.43
CA TYR A 149 -1.16 12.59 -11.18
C TYR A 149 -0.26 13.39 -10.24
N GLY A 150 0.30 14.53 -10.68
CA GLY A 150 1.22 15.34 -9.89
C GLY A 150 2.65 14.76 -9.87
N VAL A 151 3.00 13.99 -10.89
CA VAL A 151 4.35 13.46 -11.07
C VAL A 151 5.15 14.43 -11.94
N TRP A 152 6.33 14.78 -11.46
CA TRP A 152 7.32 15.51 -12.23
C TRP A 152 8.40 14.53 -12.70
N ALA A 153 8.80 14.61 -13.95
CA ALA A 153 9.88 13.81 -14.51
C ALA A 153 10.83 14.69 -15.37
N LYS A 154 12.11 14.43 -15.27
CA LYS A 154 13.14 15.13 -16.07
C LYS A 154 14.28 14.19 -16.40
N LYS A 155 14.56 14.04 -17.69
CA LYS A 155 15.69 13.25 -18.18
C LYS A 155 17.00 14.02 -17.93
N SER A 156 17.96 13.35 -17.31
CA SER A 156 19.29 13.89 -17.08
C SER A 156 20.17 13.74 -18.36
N PRO A 157 21.26 14.50 -18.49
CA PRO A 157 22.21 14.32 -19.60
C PRO A 157 22.86 12.92 -19.65
N ARG A 158 22.87 12.19 -18.53
CA ARG A 158 23.40 10.82 -18.44
C ARG A 158 22.37 9.76 -18.83
N GLY A 159 21.13 10.17 -19.13
CA GLY A 159 20.05 9.28 -19.50
C GLY A 159 19.20 8.74 -18.34
N ASP A 160 19.54 9.05 -17.10
CA ASP A 160 18.66 8.76 -15.95
C ASP A 160 17.45 9.69 -15.97
N VAL A 161 16.34 9.25 -15.37
CA VAL A 161 15.15 10.08 -15.21
C VAL A 161 14.93 10.38 -13.74
N ASP A 162 15.15 11.63 -13.36
CA ASP A 162 14.73 12.13 -12.07
C ASP A 162 13.22 12.30 -12.10
N HIS A 163 12.50 11.65 -11.18
CA HIS A 163 11.04 11.79 -11.13
C HIS A 163 10.49 11.67 -9.72
N THR A 164 9.28 12.16 -9.53
CA THR A 164 8.53 11.97 -8.31
C THR A 164 8.10 10.50 -8.19
N PHE A 165 8.57 9.81 -7.15
CA PHE A 165 8.07 8.49 -6.81
C PHE A 165 6.73 8.65 -6.12
N LEU A 166 5.67 8.26 -6.80
CA LEU A 166 4.29 8.35 -6.31
C LEU A 166 3.58 7.02 -6.58
N THR A 167 2.88 6.52 -5.56
CA THR A 167 1.95 5.41 -5.71
C THR A 167 0.58 5.83 -5.25
N SER A 168 -0.41 5.74 -6.12
CA SER A 168 -1.79 6.17 -5.90
C SER A 168 -2.71 4.97 -5.78
N LEU A 169 -3.54 4.90 -4.72
CA LEU A 169 -4.59 3.92 -4.57
C LEU A 169 -5.94 4.50 -5.01
N ILE A 170 -6.61 3.78 -5.88
CA ILE A 170 -7.88 4.14 -6.50
C ILE A 170 -8.89 3.05 -6.12
N ASP A 171 -10.06 3.45 -5.64
CA ASP A 171 -11.11 2.50 -5.28
C ASP A 171 -11.88 1.97 -6.50
N ARG A 172 -12.82 1.05 -6.26
CA ARG A 172 -13.62 0.38 -7.30
C ARG A 172 -14.46 1.34 -8.15
N ASP A 173 -14.80 2.51 -7.60
CA ASP A 173 -15.57 3.55 -8.29
C ASP A 173 -14.66 4.53 -9.05
N GLY A 174 -13.34 4.34 -8.98
CA GLY A 174 -12.34 5.20 -9.60
C GLY A 174 -12.10 6.50 -8.84
N VAL A 175 -12.29 6.47 -7.54
CA VAL A 175 -11.94 7.59 -6.66
C VAL A 175 -10.54 7.39 -6.11
N LEU A 176 -9.70 8.41 -6.23
CA LEU A 176 -8.39 8.47 -5.61
C LEU A 176 -8.55 8.57 -4.09
N ARG A 177 -7.91 7.67 -3.36
CA ARG A 177 -8.10 7.51 -1.92
C ARG A 177 -6.83 7.74 -1.10
N VAL A 178 -5.69 7.29 -1.60
CA VAL A 178 -4.39 7.40 -0.92
C VAL A 178 -3.32 7.72 -1.94
N GLN A 179 -2.34 8.52 -1.54
CA GLN A 179 -1.11 8.75 -2.29
C GLN A 179 0.09 8.55 -1.38
N TYR A 180 0.95 7.60 -1.73
CA TYR A 180 2.23 7.34 -1.07
C TYR A 180 3.33 8.06 -1.83
N LEU A 181 3.95 9.04 -1.19
CA LEU A 181 5.10 9.75 -1.73
C LEU A 181 6.40 9.00 -1.36
N GLY A 182 7.26 8.80 -2.36
CA GLY A 182 8.48 8.02 -2.21
C GLY A 182 8.24 6.51 -2.22
N VAL A 183 9.31 5.74 -1.99
CA VAL A 183 9.28 4.27 -2.03
C VAL A 183 9.42 3.61 -0.66
N ARG A 184 9.52 4.41 0.41
CA ARG A 184 9.76 3.92 1.78
C ARG A 184 8.48 3.65 2.57
N PHE A 185 7.31 3.62 1.94
CA PHE A 185 6.07 3.26 2.63
C PHE A 185 6.13 1.85 3.21
N ASP A 186 5.42 1.62 4.32
CA ASP A 186 5.31 0.30 4.95
C ASP A 186 4.42 -0.62 4.08
N PRO A 187 4.93 -1.77 3.62
CA PRO A 187 4.14 -2.74 2.87
C PRO A 187 2.93 -3.29 3.63
N LYS A 188 2.96 -3.28 4.97
CA LYS A 188 1.83 -3.73 5.79
C LYS A 188 0.71 -2.70 5.79
N GLU A 189 1.06 -1.42 5.90
CA GLU A 189 0.11 -0.31 5.79
C GLU A 189 -0.54 -0.30 4.41
N PHE A 190 0.27 -0.36 3.35
CA PHE A 190 -0.22 -0.40 1.97
C PHE A 190 -1.20 -1.58 1.73
N LEU A 191 -0.86 -2.78 2.23
CA LEU A 191 -1.74 -3.94 2.14
C LEU A 191 -3.03 -3.76 2.95
N ALA A 192 -2.95 -3.12 4.13
CA ALA A 192 -4.11 -2.82 4.96
C ALA A 192 -5.07 -1.85 4.24
N ASP A 193 -4.52 -0.83 3.58
CA ASP A 193 -5.31 0.13 2.80
C ASP A 193 -5.98 -0.53 1.58
N LEU A 194 -5.26 -1.36 0.82
CA LEU A 194 -5.86 -2.16 -0.25
C LEU A 194 -7.04 -3.01 0.25
N ARG A 195 -6.84 -3.71 1.37
CA ARG A 195 -7.90 -4.54 1.98
C ARG A 195 -9.06 -3.70 2.51
N SER A 196 -8.80 -2.49 3.01
CA SER A 196 -9.86 -1.56 3.43
C SER A 196 -10.74 -1.16 2.24
N LEU A 197 -10.12 -0.77 1.12
CA LEU A 197 -10.85 -0.41 -0.10
C LEU A 197 -11.64 -1.59 -0.70
N LEU A 198 -11.11 -2.82 -0.58
CA LEU A 198 -11.85 -4.02 -0.98
C LEU A 198 -13.12 -4.21 -0.15
N ARG A 199 -13.03 -4.10 1.19
CA ARG A 199 -14.20 -4.25 2.08
C ARG A 199 -15.25 -3.17 1.87
N GLU A 200 -14.86 -1.94 1.59
CA GLU A 200 -15.80 -0.85 1.29
C GLU A 200 -16.66 -1.15 0.06
N GLY A 201 -16.09 -1.82 -0.94
CA GLY A 201 -16.81 -2.21 -2.15
C GLY A 201 -17.78 -3.38 -1.94
N ASP A 202 -17.46 -4.30 -1.03
CA ASP A 202 -18.29 -5.48 -0.75
C ASP A 202 -19.49 -5.14 0.17
N ALA A 203 -19.48 -3.97 0.82
CA ALA A 203 -20.53 -3.52 1.73
C ALA A 203 -21.67 -2.73 1.04
N ARG A 204 -21.64 -2.62 -0.30
CA ARG A 204 -22.66 -1.98 -1.14
C ARG A 204 -23.41 -3.01 -1.93
#